data_2df550d572db51f89b179f2b9fd780a4
#
_entry.id   2df550d572db51f89b179f2b9fd780a4
#
_cell.length_a   1.000
_cell.length_b   1.000
_cell.length_c   1.000
_cell.angle_alpha   90.00
_cell.angle_beta   90.00
_cell.angle_gamma   90.00
#
_symmetry.space_group_name_H-M   'P 1'
#
loop_
_entity.id
_entity.type
_entity.pdbx_description
1 polymer ?
#
loop_
_entity_poly.entity_id
_entity_poly.type
_entity_poly.pdbx_seq_one_letter_code
_entity_poly.pdbx_strand_id
1 'polypeptide(L)'
;ASDVYKRQLEYRADRLRAFIATEVGAASVFRRGHYEKELFAGNKSFGKSQALHFAPYLFRASAGYSFSVRHHLEMTVYVSSRTPDGDDLFLNLEYNNRPVEDPTEEKRYGAELNYTWSGRNMRFRATLFVVRTADGMQVRHYYDDFYATYSDMAAAGIGTLRYGAEATALIRLTYRWNLTLAASAGRYRYADNPVVTVYADANNEVLDRNATSYMGDCSVGNTPQLTGFAGLNYYGPKGWGVQAEAAWAGNRFVEPSLVRRTSRIARQQAESPEAFELFTRQEWLGDALTLNVTLFKSFYFNASRLTLMLSVRNLLNDRDQLFSGYESPRVRRIRTADTYVYRPLDTRYLYAYPRTFYASISYKF
;
A
#
# COMPACT_ATOMS: atom_id res chain seq x y z
N ALA A 1 -6.27 8.36 22.61
CA ALA A 1 -7.35 9.35 22.48
C ALA A 1 -6.98 10.32 21.35
N SER A 2 -7.92 10.71 20.54
CA SER A 2 -7.70 11.70 19.47
C SER A 2 -8.88 12.64 19.39
N ASP A 3 -8.59 13.93 19.30
CA ASP A 3 -9.55 14.97 18.99
C ASP A 3 -9.24 15.54 17.60
N VAL A 4 -10.25 15.81 16.79
CA VAL A 4 -10.08 16.34 15.43
C VAL A 4 -11.03 17.50 15.20
N TYR A 5 -10.49 18.64 14.80
CA TYR A 5 -11.25 19.82 14.40
C TYR A 5 -11.20 19.98 12.89
N LYS A 6 -12.39 20.10 12.27
CA LYS A 6 -12.54 20.22 10.82
C LYS A 6 -13.24 21.52 10.44
N ARG A 7 -12.74 22.18 9.41
CA ARG A 7 -13.37 23.34 8.78
C ARG A 7 -13.28 23.20 7.26
N GLN A 8 -14.35 23.60 6.60
CA GLN A 8 -14.37 23.62 5.14
C GLN A 8 -15.09 24.87 4.63
N LEU A 9 -14.63 25.35 3.50
CA LEU A 9 -15.24 26.45 2.75
C LEU A 9 -15.42 25.98 1.30
N GLU A 10 -16.59 26.17 0.76
CA GLU A 10 -16.90 25.89 -0.64
C GLU A 10 -17.43 27.16 -1.31
N TYR A 11 -16.87 27.48 -2.45
CA TYR A 11 -17.33 28.53 -3.34
C TYR A 11 -17.85 27.93 -4.64
N ARG A 12 -19.05 28.35 -5.06
CA ARG A 12 -19.67 27.91 -6.31
C ARG A 12 -20.16 29.12 -7.08
N ALA A 13 -19.71 29.24 -8.31
CA ALA A 13 -20.24 30.15 -9.33
C ALA A 13 -20.61 29.32 -10.56
N ASP A 14 -21.20 29.89 -11.60
CA ASP A 14 -21.74 29.17 -12.77
C ASP A 14 -20.84 28.06 -13.32
N ARG A 15 -19.57 28.34 -13.51
CA ARG A 15 -18.59 27.42 -14.09
C ARG A 15 -17.43 27.10 -13.18
N LEU A 16 -17.25 27.83 -12.10
CA LEU A 16 -16.15 27.72 -11.18
C LEU A 16 -16.62 27.10 -9.85
N ARG A 17 -15.88 26.10 -9.36
CA ARG A 17 -16.00 25.58 -8.01
C ARG A 17 -14.64 25.66 -7.34
N ALA A 18 -14.59 26.13 -6.12
CA ALA A 18 -13.39 26.08 -5.31
C ALA A 18 -13.73 25.52 -3.93
N PHE A 19 -12.81 24.77 -3.38
CA PHE A 19 -12.99 24.11 -2.10
C PHE A 19 -11.69 24.20 -1.31
N ILE A 20 -11.79 24.53 -0.02
CA ILE A 20 -10.69 24.49 0.93
C ILE A 20 -11.17 23.73 2.16
N ALA A 21 -10.38 22.78 2.61
CA ALA A 21 -10.63 22.07 3.86
C ALA A 21 -9.37 22.04 4.71
N THR A 22 -9.56 22.17 6.01
CA THR A 22 -8.51 21.99 7.00
C THR A 22 -8.99 21.06 8.10
N GLU A 23 -8.10 20.17 8.53
CA GLU A 23 -8.26 19.34 9.71
C GLU A 23 -7.02 19.49 10.56
N VAL A 24 -7.18 19.63 11.85
CA VAL A 24 -6.09 19.62 12.83
C VAL A 24 -6.51 18.74 13.98
N GLY A 25 -5.62 17.84 14.38
CA GLY A 25 -5.89 16.89 15.44
C GLY A 25 -4.85 16.95 16.55
N ALA A 26 -5.19 16.36 17.68
CA ALA A 26 -4.25 16.01 18.72
C ALA A 26 -4.44 14.52 19.04
N ALA A 27 -3.35 13.77 19.00
CA ALA A 27 -3.37 12.34 19.30
C ALA A 27 -2.38 12.00 20.42
N SER A 28 -2.80 11.13 21.32
CA SER A 28 -1.94 10.59 22.39
C SER A 28 -1.97 9.08 22.29
N VAL A 29 -0.82 8.48 22.06
CA VAL A 29 -0.64 7.04 21.89
C VAL A 29 0.22 6.49 23.02
N PHE A 30 -0.23 5.43 23.65
CA PHE A 30 0.53 4.68 24.66
C PHE A 30 0.18 3.20 24.58
N ARG A 31 1.11 2.36 25.00
CA ARG A 31 0.88 0.93 25.18
C ARG A 31 0.42 0.65 26.63
N ARG A 32 -0.48 -0.32 26.81
CA ARG A 32 -0.85 -0.82 28.14
C ARG A 32 -0.61 -2.32 28.21
N GLY A 33 0.47 -2.72 28.87
CA GLY A 33 0.79 -4.12 29.13
C GLY A 33 -0.08 -4.71 30.24
N HIS A 34 -0.64 -5.88 30.02
CA HIS A 34 -1.49 -6.59 30.99
C HIS A 34 -0.70 -7.65 31.78
N TYR A 35 0.47 -8.02 31.30
CA TYR A 35 1.33 -9.04 31.92
C TYR A 35 2.76 -8.52 32.07
N GLU A 36 3.38 -8.86 33.18
CA GLU A 36 4.79 -8.63 33.41
C GLU A 36 5.61 -9.73 32.71
N LYS A 37 6.67 -9.32 32.03
CA LYS A 37 7.64 -10.24 31.41
C LYS A 37 8.91 -10.26 32.23
N GLU A 38 9.46 -11.45 32.48
CA GLU A 38 10.69 -11.63 33.28
C GLU A 38 11.85 -10.78 32.75
N LEU A 39 12.05 -10.75 31.43
CA LEU A 39 13.11 -9.97 30.79
C LEU A 39 12.87 -8.44 30.86
N PHE A 40 11.63 -8.02 31.01
CA PHE A 40 11.22 -6.60 31.04
C PHE A 40 10.36 -6.35 32.28
N ALA A 41 10.94 -6.58 33.49
CA ALA A 41 10.22 -6.49 34.72
C ALA A 41 9.63 -5.09 34.98
N GLY A 42 8.56 -5.06 35.75
CA GLY A 42 7.86 -3.85 36.18
C GLY A 42 7.24 -3.10 34.99
N ASN A 43 7.31 -1.80 35.01
CA ASN A 43 6.71 -0.92 34.01
C ASN A 43 7.38 -0.96 32.62
N LYS A 44 8.45 -1.74 32.41
CA LYS A 44 9.04 -1.99 31.11
C LYS A 44 8.16 -2.89 30.22
N SER A 45 7.29 -3.70 30.81
CA SER A 45 6.32 -4.53 30.11
C SER A 45 4.90 -4.41 30.65
N PHE A 46 4.74 -4.21 31.97
CA PHE A 46 3.45 -4.12 32.66
C PHE A 46 3.01 -2.67 32.86
N GLY A 47 1.69 -2.44 32.83
CA GLY A 47 1.11 -1.13 33.04
C GLY A 47 1.18 -0.20 31.80
N LYS A 48 1.09 1.10 32.06
CA LYS A 48 1.05 2.13 31.01
C LYS A 48 2.47 2.57 30.65
N SER A 49 2.79 2.56 29.35
CA SER A 49 4.03 3.13 28.83
C SER A 49 4.01 4.67 28.89
N GLN A 50 5.13 5.29 28.55
CA GLN A 50 5.17 6.71 28.21
C GLN A 50 4.14 7.00 27.11
N ALA A 51 3.45 8.14 27.24
CA ALA A 51 2.55 8.63 26.21
C ALA A 51 3.35 9.42 25.16
N LEU A 52 3.08 9.13 23.89
CA LEU A 52 3.60 9.84 22.74
C LEU A 52 2.52 10.78 22.22
N HIS A 53 2.87 12.02 21.91
CA HIS A 53 1.94 13.04 21.50
C HIS A 53 2.20 13.47 20.06
N PHE A 54 1.13 13.58 19.28
CA PHE A 54 1.17 13.93 17.87
C PHE A 54 0.11 14.99 17.55
N ALA A 55 0.35 15.74 16.50
CA ALA A 55 -0.57 16.80 16.03
C ALA A 55 -0.88 16.64 14.52
N PRO A 56 -1.59 15.57 14.12
CA PRO A 56 -1.88 15.32 12.72
C PRO A 56 -2.73 16.44 12.11
N TYR A 57 -2.46 16.75 10.86
CA TYR A 57 -3.16 17.79 10.12
C TYR A 57 -3.46 17.39 8.67
N LEU A 58 -4.44 18.04 8.08
CA LEU A 58 -4.75 18.00 6.65
C LEU A 58 -5.12 19.40 6.18
N PHE A 59 -4.44 19.87 5.13
CA PHE A 59 -4.87 21.01 4.32
C PHE A 59 -5.10 20.53 2.90
N ARG A 60 -6.29 20.81 2.37
CA ARG A 60 -6.67 20.44 1.01
C ARG A 60 -7.33 21.64 0.33
N ALA A 61 -6.91 21.92 -0.90
CA ALA A 61 -7.56 22.90 -1.74
C ALA A 61 -7.85 22.29 -3.10
N SER A 62 -9.00 22.60 -3.68
CA SER A 62 -9.34 22.25 -5.06
C SER A 62 -9.98 23.41 -5.79
N ALA A 63 -9.74 23.47 -7.10
CA ALA A 63 -10.40 24.39 -8.00
C ALA A 63 -10.81 23.64 -9.26
N GLY A 64 -12.08 23.73 -9.62
CA GLY A 64 -12.66 23.08 -10.78
C GLY A 64 -13.34 24.07 -11.70
N TYR A 65 -13.16 23.92 -13.01
CA TYR A 65 -13.77 24.74 -14.03
C TYR A 65 -14.51 23.90 -15.06
N SER A 66 -15.77 24.26 -15.32
CA SER A 66 -16.63 23.64 -16.33
C SER A 66 -16.59 24.46 -17.62
N PHE A 67 -15.80 24.02 -18.61
CA PHE A 67 -15.74 24.67 -19.92
C PHE A 67 -17.09 24.61 -20.65
N SER A 68 -17.83 23.53 -20.38
CA SER A 68 -19.19 23.30 -20.85
C SER A 68 -19.90 22.31 -19.93
N VAL A 69 -21.16 22.01 -20.20
CA VAL A 69 -21.92 20.96 -19.48
C VAL A 69 -21.30 19.55 -19.62
N ARG A 70 -20.37 19.38 -20.55
CA ARG A 70 -19.73 18.10 -20.83
C ARG A 70 -18.27 18.01 -20.39
N HIS A 71 -17.60 19.12 -20.24
CA HIS A 71 -16.16 19.19 -20.00
C HIS A 71 -15.87 19.87 -18.64
N HIS A 72 -15.24 19.14 -17.77
CA HIS A 72 -14.84 19.63 -16.44
C HIS A 72 -13.37 19.33 -16.18
N LEU A 73 -12.63 20.30 -15.69
CA LEU A 73 -11.25 20.16 -15.25
C LEU A 73 -11.19 20.57 -13.76
N GLU A 74 -10.54 19.76 -12.95
CA GLU A 74 -10.36 20.06 -11.51
C GLU A 74 -8.91 19.78 -11.12
N MET A 75 -8.31 20.71 -10.42
CA MET A 75 -7.01 20.55 -9.78
C MET A 75 -7.21 20.47 -8.26
N THR A 76 -6.59 19.52 -7.63
CA THR A 76 -6.56 19.34 -6.18
C THR A 76 -5.11 19.32 -5.71
N VAL A 77 -4.82 20.03 -4.62
CA VAL A 77 -3.54 19.96 -3.90
C VAL A 77 -3.81 19.68 -2.43
N TYR A 78 -2.93 18.94 -1.78
CA TYR A 78 -3.06 18.68 -0.36
C TYR A 78 -1.70 18.47 0.32
N VAL A 79 -1.67 18.80 1.60
CA VAL A 79 -0.61 18.44 2.52
C VAL A 79 -1.24 17.87 3.79
N SER A 80 -0.69 16.79 4.29
CA SER A 80 -1.19 16.16 5.51
C SER A 80 -0.07 15.50 6.30
N SER A 81 -0.28 15.36 7.60
CA SER A 81 0.48 14.43 8.43
C SER A 81 -0.42 13.36 9.03
N ARG A 82 0.17 12.22 9.36
CA ARG A 82 -0.51 11.09 9.97
C ARG A 82 0.32 10.56 11.13
N THR A 83 -0.32 10.35 12.27
CA THR A 83 0.26 9.64 13.39
C THR A 83 0.63 8.22 12.95
N PRO A 84 1.85 7.72 13.26
CA PRO A 84 2.21 6.32 12.99
C PRO A 84 1.29 5.34 13.70
N ASP A 85 1.19 4.14 13.15
CA ASP A 85 0.45 3.06 13.78
C ASP A 85 1.16 2.57 15.05
N GLY A 86 0.43 1.98 16.00
CA GLY A 86 0.99 1.54 17.27
C GLY A 86 2.15 0.54 17.12
N ASP A 87 2.07 -0.32 16.10
CA ASP A 87 3.09 -1.32 15.78
C ASP A 87 4.43 -0.71 15.33
N ASP A 88 4.40 0.53 14.84
CA ASP A 88 5.58 1.26 14.40
C ASP A 88 6.11 2.25 15.46
N LEU A 89 5.42 2.37 16.60
CA LEU A 89 5.76 3.29 17.70
C LEU A 89 6.48 2.63 18.88
N PHE A 90 6.38 1.31 19.02
CA PHE A 90 7.01 0.55 20.09
C PHE A 90 7.89 -0.55 19.52
N LEU A 91 9.05 -0.80 20.15
CA LEU A 91 9.99 -1.81 19.67
C LEU A 91 9.35 -3.19 19.58
N ASN A 92 8.50 -3.54 20.56
CA ASN A 92 7.69 -4.73 20.48
C ASN A 92 6.35 -4.50 21.21
N LEU A 93 5.28 -4.36 20.44
CA LEU A 93 3.96 -4.03 20.98
C LEU A 93 3.39 -5.13 21.89
N GLU A 94 3.81 -6.38 21.71
CA GLU A 94 3.27 -7.49 22.50
C GLU A 94 3.73 -7.45 23.98
N TYR A 95 4.99 -7.10 24.24
CA TYR A 95 5.54 -7.21 25.58
C TYR A 95 6.52 -6.12 26.01
N ASN A 96 6.75 -5.08 25.21
CA ASN A 96 7.75 -4.06 25.51
C ASN A 96 7.13 -2.66 25.50
N ASN A 97 7.25 -1.96 26.62
CA ASN A 97 6.75 -0.59 26.78
C ASN A 97 7.71 0.48 26.22
N ARG A 98 8.88 0.08 25.69
CA ARG A 98 9.86 1.00 25.14
C ARG A 98 9.38 1.53 23.77
N PRO A 99 9.16 2.84 23.64
CA PRO A 99 8.89 3.43 22.34
C PRO A 99 10.16 3.45 21.47
N VAL A 100 9.98 3.61 20.17
CA VAL A 100 11.07 3.96 19.24
C VAL A 100 11.67 5.32 19.61
N GLU A 101 12.92 5.54 19.24
CA GLU A 101 13.59 6.84 19.44
C GLU A 101 13.02 7.85 18.40
N ASP A 102 12.70 9.06 18.86
CA ASP A 102 12.26 10.21 18.05
C ASP A 102 11.14 9.90 17.02
N PRO A 103 9.98 9.41 17.48
CA PRO A 103 8.90 9.07 16.57
C PRO A 103 8.36 10.29 15.82
N THR A 104 8.23 10.19 14.50
CA THR A 104 7.79 11.27 13.61
C THR A 104 6.46 10.93 12.94
N GLU A 105 5.66 11.94 12.61
CA GLU A 105 4.48 11.77 11.78
C GLU A 105 4.85 11.63 10.30
N GLU A 106 4.24 10.66 9.63
CA GLU A 106 4.34 10.54 8.17
C GLU A 106 3.68 11.75 7.51
N LYS A 107 4.42 12.46 6.67
CA LYS A 107 3.93 13.60 5.89
C LYS A 107 3.57 13.16 4.47
N ARG A 108 2.51 13.76 3.92
CA ARG A 108 2.07 13.54 2.54
C ARG A 108 1.83 14.86 1.85
N TYR A 109 2.35 14.96 0.64
CA TYR A 109 2.18 16.07 -0.28
C TYR A 109 1.63 15.51 -1.58
N GLY A 110 0.53 16.04 -2.06
CA GLY A 110 -0.07 15.55 -3.28
C GLY A 110 -0.67 16.64 -4.15
N ALA A 111 -0.65 16.39 -5.45
CA ALA A 111 -1.34 17.18 -6.45
C ALA A 111 -1.98 16.24 -7.49
N GLU A 112 -3.22 16.58 -7.88
CA GLU A 112 -3.99 15.84 -8.88
C GLU A 112 -4.63 16.80 -9.86
N LEU A 113 -4.60 16.47 -11.14
CA LEU A 113 -5.33 17.16 -12.19
C LEU A 113 -6.30 16.17 -12.83
N ASN A 114 -7.58 16.44 -12.67
CA ASN A 114 -8.67 15.59 -13.10
C ASN A 114 -9.41 16.23 -14.27
N TYR A 115 -9.48 15.57 -15.40
CA TYR A 115 -10.33 15.94 -16.51
C TYR A 115 -11.50 14.95 -16.63
N THR A 116 -12.71 15.45 -16.73
CA THR A 116 -13.92 14.65 -16.94
C THR A 116 -14.66 15.12 -18.18
N TRP A 117 -14.98 14.18 -19.05
CA TRP A 117 -15.88 14.38 -20.17
C TRP A 117 -17.12 13.51 -20.05
N SER A 118 -18.29 14.10 -20.22
CA SER A 118 -19.59 13.43 -20.12
C SER A 118 -20.40 13.60 -21.40
N GLY A 119 -20.41 12.59 -22.24
CA GLY A 119 -21.24 12.51 -23.44
C GLY A 119 -22.55 11.73 -23.20
N ARG A 120 -23.35 11.55 -24.26
CA ARG A 120 -24.61 10.81 -24.17
C ARG A 120 -24.43 9.33 -23.82
N ASN A 121 -23.46 8.69 -24.45
CA ASN A 121 -23.21 7.25 -24.34
C ASN A 121 -21.85 6.92 -23.72
N MET A 122 -21.06 7.92 -23.34
CA MET A 122 -19.73 7.71 -22.78
C MET A 122 -19.43 8.73 -21.70
N ARG A 123 -18.82 8.29 -20.61
CA ARG A 123 -18.16 9.11 -19.62
C ARG A 123 -16.69 8.75 -19.59
N PHE A 124 -15.84 9.74 -19.74
CA PHE A 124 -14.38 9.59 -19.68
C PHE A 124 -13.81 10.42 -18.54
N ARG A 125 -12.86 9.87 -17.83
CA ARG A 125 -12.06 10.60 -16.83
C ARG A 125 -10.59 10.28 -17.05
N ALA A 126 -9.76 11.31 -17.00
CA ALA A 126 -8.31 11.19 -16.94
C ALA A 126 -7.78 11.95 -15.73
N THR A 127 -6.80 11.39 -15.05
CA THR A 127 -6.17 11.97 -13.86
C THR A 127 -4.66 11.91 -14.04
N LEU A 128 -3.99 13.05 -13.82
CA LEU A 128 -2.55 13.11 -13.58
C LEU A 128 -2.34 13.31 -12.09
N PHE A 129 -1.39 12.62 -11.52
CA PHE A 129 -1.14 12.73 -10.09
C PHE A 129 0.36 12.69 -9.75
N VAL A 130 0.70 13.35 -8.65
CA VAL A 130 1.98 13.20 -7.97
C VAL A 130 1.74 13.19 -6.47
N VAL A 131 2.34 12.22 -5.77
CA VAL A 131 2.25 12.08 -4.32
C VAL A 131 3.65 11.79 -3.76
N ARG A 132 4.08 12.60 -2.81
CA ARG A 132 5.30 12.40 -2.02
C ARG A 132 4.91 12.05 -0.59
N THR A 133 5.46 10.95 -0.05
CA THR A 133 5.44 10.68 1.39
C THR A 133 6.82 10.89 1.97
N ALA A 134 6.92 11.36 3.19
CA ALA A 134 8.17 11.59 3.92
C ALA A 134 8.01 11.25 5.40
N ASP A 135 9.11 11.05 6.09
CA ASP A 135 9.18 10.83 7.53
C ASP A 135 8.39 9.59 8.02
N GLY A 136 8.14 8.61 7.13
CA GLY A 136 7.51 7.35 7.50
C GLY A 136 8.40 6.54 8.45
N MET A 137 7.76 5.75 9.29
CA MET A 137 8.41 4.86 10.26
C MET A 137 7.98 3.42 10.05
N GLN A 138 8.83 2.48 10.45
CA GLN A 138 8.52 1.08 10.43
C GLN A 138 9.30 0.32 11.50
N VAL A 139 8.62 -0.56 12.25
CA VAL A 139 9.24 -1.53 13.15
C VAL A 139 9.04 -2.93 12.57
N ARG A 140 10.11 -3.75 12.58
CA ARG A 140 10.06 -5.15 12.14
C ARG A 140 10.90 -6.02 13.05
N HIS A 141 10.43 -7.25 13.25
CA HIS A 141 11.08 -8.27 14.05
C HIS A 141 11.71 -9.33 13.15
N TYR A 142 12.95 -9.72 13.40
CA TYR A 142 13.62 -10.75 12.63
C TYR A 142 14.74 -11.41 13.45
N TYR A 143 15.21 -12.56 13.01
CA TYR A 143 16.41 -13.17 13.58
C TYR A 143 17.65 -12.63 12.85
N ASP A 144 18.56 -11.99 13.57
CA ASP A 144 19.81 -11.48 13.03
C ASP A 144 20.92 -12.54 13.18
N ASP A 145 21.32 -13.15 12.07
CA ASP A 145 22.37 -14.19 12.09
C ASP A 145 23.76 -13.63 12.42
N PHE A 146 23.99 -12.32 12.25
CA PHE A 146 25.26 -11.70 12.59
C PHE A 146 25.45 -11.63 14.11
N TYR A 147 24.41 -11.20 14.82
CA TYR A 147 24.41 -11.14 16.29
C TYR A 147 23.89 -12.42 16.93
N ALA A 148 23.41 -13.39 16.14
CA ALA A 148 22.82 -14.64 16.60
C ALA A 148 21.68 -14.45 17.63
N THR A 149 20.83 -13.44 17.42
CA THR A 149 19.72 -13.09 18.34
C THR A 149 18.49 -12.62 17.56
N TYR A 150 17.33 -12.71 18.20
CA TYR A 150 16.13 -11.98 17.72
C TYR A 150 16.34 -10.49 17.91
N SER A 151 15.93 -9.74 16.93
CA SER A 151 16.20 -8.31 16.83
C SER A 151 14.97 -7.54 16.37
N ASP A 152 14.82 -6.34 16.96
CA ASP A 152 13.83 -5.35 16.59
C ASP A 152 14.52 -4.27 15.74
N MET A 153 14.09 -4.13 14.51
CA MET A 153 14.53 -3.07 13.62
C MET A 153 13.55 -1.91 13.70
N ALA A 154 14.03 -0.72 14.03
CA ALA A 154 13.30 0.53 13.89
C ALA A 154 13.89 1.34 12.74
N ALA A 155 13.10 1.64 11.73
CA ALA A 155 13.45 2.47 10.59
C ALA A 155 12.69 3.79 10.64
N ALA A 156 13.38 4.90 10.36
CA ALA A 156 12.82 6.24 10.31
C ALA A 156 13.23 6.96 9.03
N GLY A 157 12.43 7.93 8.59
CA GLY A 157 12.68 8.69 7.37
C GLY A 157 12.36 7.91 6.09
N ILE A 158 11.40 6.98 6.15
CA ILE A 158 10.91 6.27 4.97
C ILE A 158 10.09 7.25 4.12
N GLY A 159 10.49 7.41 2.87
CA GLY A 159 9.75 8.26 1.95
C GLY A 159 9.56 7.64 0.58
N THR A 160 8.43 7.95 -0.06
CA THR A 160 8.12 7.47 -1.41
C THR A 160 7.74 8.62 -2.32
N LEU A 161 8.01 8.48 -3.61
CA LEU A 161 7.52 9.35 -4.66
C LEU A 161 6.72 8.51 -5.67
N ARG A 162 5.47 8.90 -5.87
CA ARG A 162 4.54 8.25 -6.79
C ARG A 162 3.99 9.29 -7.75
N TYR A 163 4.08 9.04 -9.04
CA TYR A 163 3.49 9.92 -10.05
C TYR A 163 3.06 9.10 -11.25
N GLY A 164 2.06 9.59 -11.95
CA GLY A 164 1.51 8.84 -13.07
C GLY A 164 0.25 9.45 -13.66
N ALA A 165 -0.38 8.66 -14.51
CA ALA A 165 -1.64 8.97 -15.15
C ALA A 165 -2.61 7.78 -15.03
N GLU A 166 -3.87 8.10 -14.86
CA GLU A 166 -4.98 7.14 -14.86
C GLU A 166 -6.04 7.57 -15.86
N ALA A 167 -6.70 6.62 -16.49
CA ALA A 167 -7.83 6.90 -17.37
C ALA A 167 -8.92 5.85 -17.16
N THR A 168 -10.19 6.31 -17.20
CA THR A 168 -11.36 5.44 -17.13
C THR A 168 -12.40 5.87 -18.15
N ALA A 169 -12.97 4.92 -18.89
CA ALA A 169 -14.06 5.14 -19.81
C ALA A 169 -15.24 4.20 -19.50
N LEU A 170 -16.40 4.78 -19.28
CA LEU A 170 -17.68 4.06 -19.15
C LEU A 170 -18.47 4.29 -20.44
N ILE A 171 -18.72 3.25 -21.22
CA ILE A 171 -19.28 3.32 -22.57
C ILE A 171 -20.55 2.50 -22.62
N ARG A 172 -21.67 3.13 -22.96
CA ARG A 172 -22.90 2.45 -23.34
C ARG A 172 -22.86 2.13 -24.82
N LEU A 173 -22.49 0.90 -25.17
CA LEU A 173 -22.42 0.47 -26.57
C LEU A 173 -23.81 0.37 -27.17
N THR A 174 -24.75 -0.21 -26.41
CA THR A 174 -26.17 -0.30 -26.76
C THR A 174 -27.00 -0.24 -25.46
N TYR A 175 -28.33 -0.35 -25.57
CA TYR A 175 -29.19 -0.44 -24.38
C TYR A 175 -28.96 -1.73 -23.55
N ARG A 176 -28.25 -2.72 -24.09
CA ARG A 176 -27.94 -4.00 -23.43
C ARG A 176 -26.46 -4.16 -23.09
N TRP A 177 -25.58 -3.46 -23.76
CA TRP A 177 -24.14 -3.64 -23.61
C TRP A 177 -23.48 -2.41 -23.03
N ASN A 178 -22.77 -2.59 -21.93
CA ASN A 178 -21.93 -1.58 -21.33
C ASN A 178 -20.49 -2.07 -21.29
N LEU A 179 -19.55 -1.20 -21.63
CA LEU A 179 -18.12 -1.45 -21.59
C LEU A 179 -17.48 -0.48 -20.59
N THR A 180 -16.68 -1.01 -19.68
CA THR A 180 -15.82 -0.25 -18.77
C THR A 180 -14.37 -0.52 -19.15
N LEU A 181 -13.60 0.53 -19.37
CA LEU A 181 -12.17 0.47 -19.59
C LEU A 181 -11.48 1.31 -18.51
N ALA A 182 -10.40 0.80 -17.94
CA ALA A 182 -9.53 1.57 -17.08
C ALA A 182 -8.07 1.20 -17.34
N ALA A 183 -7.19 2.18 -17.21
CA ALA A 183 -5.76 1.97 -17.31
C ALA A 183 -5.04 2.94 -16.36
N SER A 184 -3.92 2.51 -15.79
CA SER A 184 -2.99 3.39 -15.10
C SER A 184 -1.55 3.10 -15.53
N ALA A 185 -0.75 4.16 -15.56
CA ALA A 185 0.69 4.08 -15.79
C ALA A 185 1.36 5.08 -14.84
N GLY A 186 2.29 4.58 -14.03
CA GLY A 186 2.99 5.43 -13.07
C GLY A 186 4.36 4.90 -12.73
N ARG A 187 5.10 5.69 -11.96
CA ARG A 187 6.33 5.28 -11.33
C ARG A 187 6.21 5.49 -9.82
N TYR A 188 6.33 4.39 -9.08
CA TYR A 188 6.23 4.36 -7.62
C TYR A 188 7.55 3.87 -7.07
N ARG A 189 8.28 4.76 -6.36
CA ARG A 189 9.62 4.45 -5.86
C ARG A 189 9.83 4.97 -4.45
N TYR A 190 10.75 4.37 -3.75
CA TYR A 190 11.36 4.96 -2.56
C TYR A 190 12.19 6.17 -3.01
N ALA A 191 12.07 7.27 -2.29
CA ALA A 191 12.73 8.53 -2.66
C ALA A 191 13.82 8.93 -1.67
N ASP A 192 13.87 8.26 -0.51
CA ASP A 192 14.83 8.51 0.55
C ASP A 192 15.58 7.24 0.92
N ASN A 193 16.70 7.43 1.61
CA ASN A 193 17.45 6.39 2.27
C ASN A 193 17.15 6.45 3.78
N PRO A 194 16.22 5.64 4.30
CA PRO A 194 15.87 5.66 5.71
C PRO A 194 17.04 5.28 6.61
N VAL A 195 16.94 5.69 7.86
CA VAL A 195 17.90 5.35 8.91
C VAL A 195 17.34 4.19 9.72
N VAL A 196 18.15 3.17 9.95
CA VAL A 196 17.80 1.95 10.65
C VAL A 196 18.61 1.81 11.93
N THR A 197 17.92 1.58 13.06
CA THR A 197 18.53 1.18 14.32
C THR A 197 18.03 -0.22 14.67
N VAL A 198 18.94 -1.10 15.07
CA VAL A 198 18.65 -2.49 15.42
C VAL A 198 18.89 -2.69 16.90
N TYR A 199 17.93 -3.28 17.58
CA TYR A 199 17.94 -3.60 18.99
C TYR A 199 17.88 -5.11 19.20
N ALA A 200 18.56 -5.62 20.23
CA ALA A 200 18.35 -6.98 20.69
C ALA A 200 16.97 -7.09 21.36
N ASP A 201 16.15 -8.02 20.89
CA ASP A 201 14.78 -8.24 21.41
C ASP A 201 14.77 -8.59 22.92
N ALA A 202 15.81 -9.30 23.40
CA ALA A 202 15.86 -9.78 24.78
C ALA A 202 16.09 -8.69 25.84
N ASN A 203 16.79 -7.59 25.52
CA ASN A 203 17.22 -6.61 26.51
C ASN A 203 17.18 -5.15 26.04
N ASN A 204 16.74 -4.91 24.80
CA ASN A 204 16.75 -3.60 24.12
C ASN A 204 18.17 -3.01 23.95
N GLU A 205 19.21 -3.82 23.98
CA GLU A 205 20.57 -3.36 23.66
C GLU A 205 20.64 -2.91 22.20
N VAL A 206 21.30 -1.79 21.95
CA VAL A 206 21.49 -1.29 20.58
C VAL A 206 22.62 -2.09 19.92
N LEU A 207 22.26 -2.90 18.94
CA LEU A 207 23.19 -3.72 18.16
C LEU A 207 23.81 -2.97 17.00
N ASP A 208 23.04 -2.10 16.35
CA ASP A 208 23.50 -1.23 15.26
C ASP A 208 22.69 0.08 15.32
N ARG A 209 23.37 1.21 15.25
CA ARG A 209 22.73 2.52 15.39
C ARG A 209 22.89 3.33 14.13
N ASN A 210 21.76 3.89 13.67
CA ASN A 210 21.72 4.87 12.59
C ASN A 210 22.37 4.37 11.29
N ALA A 211 22.22 3.09 10.96
CA ALA A 211 22.70 2.56 9.69
C ALA A 211 21.81 3.07 8.55
N THR A 212 22.42 3.71 7.54
CA THR A 212 21.70 4.14 6.35
C THR A 212 21.24 2.92 5.54
N SER A 213 19.95 2.86 5.18
CA SER A 213 19.43 1.87 4.27
C SER A 213 19.30 2.45 2.87
N TYR A 214 20.02 1.89 1.91
CA TYR A 214 20.07 2.37 0.51
C TYR A 214 18.82 1.94 -0.26
N MET A 215 17.71 2.59 0.03
CA MET A 215 16.39 2.34 -0.57
C MET A 215 16.09 3.24 -1.77
N GLY A 216 16.81 4.35 -1.88
CA GLY A 216 16.59 5.33 -2.95
C GLY A 216 16.51 4.67 -4.32
N ASP A 217 15.48 5.04 -5.10
CA ASP A 217 15.14 4.50 -6.42
C ASP A 217 14.64 3.05 -6.48
N CYS A 218 14.62 2.28 -5.39
CA CYS A 218 13.89 1.01 -5.35
C CYS A 218 12.41 1.25 -5.66
N SER A 219 11.80 0.38 -6.43
CA SER A 219 10.36 0.41 -6.68
C SER A 219 9.59 0.06 -5.40
N VAL A 220 8.47 0.72 -5.14
CA VAL A 220 7.54 0.31 -4.08
C VAL A 220 7.00 -1.06 -4.43
N GLY A 221 7.20 -2.01 -3.54
CA GLY A 221 6.84 -3.40 -3.77
C GLY A 221 5.33 -3.63 -3.79
N ASN A 222 4.94 -4.74 -4.38
CA ASN A 222 3.56 -5.23 -4.45
C ASN A 222 2.54 -4.25 -5.06
N THR A 223 3.01 -3.15 -5.63
CA THR A 223 2.19 -2.14 -6.29
C THR A 223 2.49 -2.16 -7.79
N PRO A 224 1.54 -2.55 -8.65
CA PRO A 224 1.72 -2.50 -10.09
C PRO A 224 1.96 -1.06 -10.56
N GLN A 225 2.97 -0.85 -11.41
CA GLN A 225 3.22 0.45 -12.02
C GLN A 225 2.42 0.64 -13.32
N LEU A 226 1.96 -0.48 -13.90
CA LEU A 226 1.06 -0.50 -15.04
C LEU A 226 -0.15 -1.36 -14.71
N THR A 227 -1.35 -0.87 -15.01
CA THR A 227 -2.58 -1.66 -14.89
C THR A 227 -3.50 -1.45 -16.07
N GLY A 228 -4.25 -2.48 -16.42
CA GLY A 228 -5.29 -2.43 -17.42
C GLY A 228 -6.51 -3.21 -16.95
N PHE A 229 -7.70 -2.67 -17.22
CA PHE A 229 -8.97 -3.33 -16.93
C PHE A 229 -9.94 -3.14 -18.08
N ALA A 230 -10.63 -4.22 -18.44
CA ALA A 230 -11.75 -4.21 -19.36
C ALA A 230 -12.90 -5.04 -18.79
N GLY A 231 -14.06 -4.41 -18.62
CA GLY A 231 -15.28 -5.05 -18.12
C GLY A 231 -16.42 -4.90 -19.14
N LEU A 232 -16.98 -6.01 -19.61
CA LEU A 232 -18.11 -6.05 -20.53
C LEU A 232 -19.34 -6.61 -19.81
N ASN A 233 -20.40 -5.82 -19.78
CA ASN A 233 -21.67 -6.20 -19.16
C ASN A 233 -22.75 -6.32 -20.25
N TYR A 234 -23.45 -7.46 -20.24
CA TYR A 234 -24.62 -7.70 -21.08
C TYR A 234 -25.86 -7.89 -20.22
N TYR A 235 -26.91 -7.19 -20.56
CA TYR A 235 -28.24 -7.30 -19.96
C TYR A 235 -29.23 -7.81 -21.00
N GLY A 236 -29.44 -9.12 -21.00
CA GLY A 236 -30.31 -9.81 -21.94
C GLY A 236 -31.80 -9.70 -21.60
N PRO A 237 -32.66 -10.16 -22.51
CA PRO A 237 -34.08 -10.21 -22.25
C PRO A 237 -34.42 -11.19 -21.12
N LYS A 238 -35.60 -11.01 -20.52
CA LYS A 238 -36.12 -11.91 -19.46
C LYS A 238 -35.21 -12.07 -18.23
N GLY A 239 -34.38 -11.03 -17.94
CA GLY A 239 -33.55 -10.99 -16.72
C GLY A 239 -32.24 -11.79 -16.78
N TRP A 240 -31.76 -12.20 -17.94
CA TRP A 240 -30.41 -12.74 -18.11
C TRP A 240 -29.36 -11.63 -18.11
N GLY A 241 -28.20 -11.94 -17.59
CA GLY A 241 -27.05 -11.08 -17.73
C GLY A 241 -25.73 -11.83 -17.63
N VAL A 242 -24.72 -11.25 -18.28
CA VAL A 242 -23.34 -11.74 -18.30
C VAL A 242 -22.42 -10.57 -18.03
N GLN A 243 -21.45 -10.77 -17.16
CA GLN A 243 -20.35 -9.86 -16.92
C GLN A 243 -19.05 -10.62 -17.17
N ALA A 244 -18.20 -10.08 -18.04
CA ALA A 244 -16.86 -10.57 -18.30
C ALA A 244 -15.85 -9.48 -17.98
N GLU A 245 -14.80 -9.82 -17.24
CA GLU A 245 -13.79 -8.89 -16.78
C GLU A 245 -12.40 -9.44 -17.06
N ALA A 246 -11.53 -8.58 -17.56
CA ALA A 246 -10.09 -8.81 -17.67
C ALA A 246 -9.34 -7.75 -16.87
N ALA A 247 -8.46 -8.17 -15.98
CA ALA A 247 -7.57 -7.30 -15.23
C ALA A 247 -6.13 -7.72 -15.47
N TRP A 248 -5.30 -6.77 -15.89
CA TRP A 248 -3.87 -6.96 -16.09
C TRP A 248 -3.09 -6.02 -15.19
N ALA A 249 -1.98 -6.53 -14.62
CA ALA A 249 -1.06 -5.79 -13.78
C ALA A 249 0.37 -6.11 -14.22
N GLY A 250 1.12 -5.09 -14.57
CA GLY A 250 2.50 -5.21 -15.05
C GLY A 250 3.46 -4.31 -14.29
N ASN A 251 4.75 -4.54 -14.55
CA ASN A 251 5.85 -3.82 -13.92
C ASN A 251 5.73 -3.81 -12.39
N ARG A 252 5.66 -5.03 -11.81
CA ARG A 252 5.50 -5.28 -10.38
C ARG A 252 6.81 -5.76 -9.78
N PHE A 253 7.10 -5.31 -8.57
CA PHE A 253 8.32 -5.65 -7.86
C PHE A 253 8.02 -6.25 -6.49
N VAL A 254 8.93 -7.07 -6.00
CA VAL A 254 8.96 -7.57 -4.63
C VAL A 254 9.16 -6.41 -3.66
N GLU A 255 8.55 -6.48 -2.47
CA GLU A 255 8.79 -5.48 -1.42
C GLU A 255 10.24 -5.59 -0.93
N PRO A 256 11.04 -4.53 -1.07
CA PRO A 256 12.45 -4.56 -0.71
C PRO A 256 12.65 -4.53 0.81
N SER A 257 13.66 -5.25 1.28
CA SER A 257 14.03 -5.27 2.71
C SER A 257 14.94 -4.10 3.06
N LEU A 258 14.55 -3.30 4.03
CA LEU A 258 15.36 -2.23 4.61
C LEU A 258 16.69 -2.76 5.18
N VAL A 259 16.66 -3.90 5.85
CA VAL A 259 17.84 -4.51 6.51
C VAL A 259 18.90 -4.92 5.50
N ARG A 260 18.51 -5.53 4.37
CA ARG A 260 19.46 -5.99 3.34
C ARG A 260 20.27 -4.87 2.71
N ARG A 261 19.72 -3.65 2.73
CA ARG A 261 20.31 -2.47 2.08
C ARG A 261 21.03 -1.55 3.06
N THR A 262 21.21 -1.97 4.31
CA THR A 262 21.88 -1.13 5.31
C THR A 262 23.37 -0.98 5.00
N SER A 263 23.94 0.16 5.40
CA SER A 263 25.36 0.43 5.33
C SER A 263 26.22 -0.60 6.08
N ARG A 264 25.65 -1.26 7.10
CA ARG A 264 26.27 -2.39 7.79
C ARG A 264 26.51 -3.56 6.82
N ILE A 265 25.47 -4.00 6.12
CA ILE A 265 25.58 -5.08 5.13
C ILE A 265 26.51 -4.68 3.99
N ALA A 266 26.42 -3.44 3.50
CA ALA A 266 27.31 -2.93 2.46
C ALA A 266 28.79 -3.00 2.87
N ARG A 267 29.13 -2.63 4.10
CA ARG A 267 30.51 -2.74 4.61
C ARG A 267 31.00 -4.17 4.70
N GLN A 268 30.14 -5.11 5.11
CA GLN A 268 30.48 -6.54 5.19
C GLN A 268 30.71 -7.18 3.81
N GLN A 269 30.10 -6.60 2.78
CA GLN A 269 30.20 -7.07 1.39
C GLN A 269 31.13 -6.19 0.53
N ALA A 270 31.81 -5.20 1.13
CA ALA A 270 32.62 -4.22 0.40
C ALA A 270 33.80 -4.84 -0.37
N GLU A 271 34.19 -6.06 -0.07
CA GLU A 271 35.23 -6.81 -0.80
C GLU A 271 34.75 -7.37 -2.14
N SER A 272 33.42 -7.37 -2.42
CA SER A 272 32.83 -7.83 -3.66
C SER A 272 31.60 -6.99 -4.04
N PRO A 273 31.73 -6.06 -5.01
CA PRO A 273 30.60 -5.29 -5.54
C PRO A 273 29.46 -6.16 -6.06
N GLU A 274 29.78 -7.32 -6.65
CA GLU A 274 28.79 -8.26 -7.17
C GLU A 274 27.98 -8.90 -6.03
N ALA A 275 28.62 -9.16 -4.88
CA ALA A 275 27.93 -9.67 -3.70
C ALA A 275 26.95 -8.60 -3.14
N PHE A 276 27.34 -7.33 -3.15
CA PHE A 276 26.42 -6.24 -2.72
C PHE A 276 25.24 -6.10 -3.67
N GLU A 277 25.44 -6.23 -4.97
CA GLU A 277 24.34 -6.23 -5.94
C GLU A 277 23.35 -7.37 -5.65
N LEU A 278 23.81 -8.55 -5.25
CA LEU A 278 22.95 -9.67 -4.88
C LEU A 278 22.01 -9.34 -3.71
N PHE A 279 22.45 -8.48 -2.77
CA PHE A 279 21.63 -8.05 -1.63
C PHE A 279 20.67 -6.93 -1.99
N THR A 280 21.00 -6.08 -2.94
CA THR A 280 20.30 -4.82 -3.25
C THR A 280 19.43 -4.90 -4.50
N ARG A 281 19.69 -5.85 -5.41
CA ARG A 281 18.92 -6.05 -6.63
C ARG A 281 17.49 -6.43 -6.28
N GLN A 282 16.56 -5.55 -6.64
CA GLN A 282 15.14 -5.80 -6.42
C GLN A 282 14.59 -6.77 -7.47
N GLU A 283 13.84 -7.75 -7.01
CA GLU A 283 13.27 -8.78 -7.85
C GLU A 283 11.94 -8.33 -8.47
N TRP A 284 11.72 -8.75 -9.71
CA TRP A 284 10.50 -8.52 -10.46
C TRP A 284 9.51 -9.67 -10.27
N LEU A 285 8.23 -9.36 -9.97
CA LEU A 285 7.17 -10.35 -9.73
C LEU A 285 6.52 -10.90 -11.00
N GLY A 286 6.89 -10.40 -12.18
CA GLY A 286 6.21 -10.74 -13.42
C GLY A 286 4.87 -10.02 -13.59
N ASP A 287 4.27 -10.19 -14.75
CA ASP A 287 2.94 -9.68 -15.07
C ASP A 287 1.86 -10.63 -14.56
N ALA A 288 0.68 -10.09 -14.31
CA ALA A 288 -0.49 -10.84 -13.86
C ALA A 288 -1.68 -10.53 -14.73
N LEU A 289 -2.39 -11.57 -15.22
CA LEU A 289 -3.63 -11.45 -15.95
C LEU A 289 -4.71 -12.31 -15.31
N THR A 290 -5.83 -11.70 -14.98
CA THR A 290 -6.98 -12.41 -14.39
C THR A 290 -8.21 -12.18 -15.27
N LEU A 291 -8.89 -13.26 -15.64
CA LEU A 291 -10.17 -13.25 -16.31
C LEU A 291 -11.27 -13.75 -15.37
N ASN A 292 -12.36 -13.01 -15.27
CA ASN A 292 -13.53 -13.36 -14.46
C ASN A 292 -14.79 -13.33 -15.32
N VAL A 293 -15.72 -14.24 -15.03
CA VAL A 293 -17.03 -14.28 -15.68
C VAL A 293 -18.11 -14.48 -14.63
N THR A 294 -19.15 -13.67 -14.69
CA THR A 294 -20.33 -13.81 -13.87
C THR A 294 -21.56 -13.92 -14.74
N LEU A 295 -22.38 -14.94 -14.49
CA LEU A 295 -23.69 -15.15 -15.09
C LEU A 295 -24.74 -14.89 -14.04
N PHE A 296 -25.82 -14.22 -14.42
CA PHE A 296 -26.97 -14.08 -13.54
C PHE A 296 -28.28 -14.20 -14.27
N LYS A 297 -29.30 -14.65 -13.55
CA LYS A 297 -30.67 -14.78 -14.00
C LYS A 297 -31.60 -14.26 -12.94
N SER A 298 -32.42 -13.26 -13.30
CA SER A 298 -33.50 -12.76 -12.44
C SER A 298 -34.85 -13.25 -12.94
N PHE A 299 -35.65 -13.74 -12.03
CA PHE A 299 -37.06 -14.09 -12.20
C PHE A 299 -37.88 -13.03 -11.49
N TYR A 300 -38.84 -12.46 -12.19
CA TYR A 300 -39.70 -11.41 -11.65
C TYR A 300 -41.08 -11.98 -11.41
N PHE A 301 -41.60 -11.79 -10.22
CA PHE A 301 -42.95 -12.11 -9.77
C PHE A 301 -43.65 -10.79 -9.43
N ASN A 302 -44.99 -10.82 -9.20
CA ASN A 302 -45.76 -9.59 -9.00
C ASN A 302 -45.17 -8.59 -7.99
N ALA A 303 -44.70 -9.06 -6.83
CA ALA A 303 -44.14 -8.24 -5.77
C ALA A 303 -42.72 -8.67 -5.38
N SER A 304 -42.14 -9.64 -6.05
CA SER A 304 -40.85 -10.19 -5.63
C SER A 304 -39.93 -10.52 -6.80
N ARG A 305 -38.64 -10.65 -6.51
CA ARG A 305 -37.61 -10.99 -7.48
C ARG A 305 -36.67 -12.04 -6.91
N LEU A 306 -36.47 -13.13 -7.62
CA LEU A 306 -35.45 -14.14 -7.36
C LEU A 306 -34.30 -13.94 -8.35
N THR A 307 -33.08 -13.79 -7.84
CA THR A 307 -31.87 -13.71 -8.67
C THR A 307 -30.92 -14.84 -8.32
N LEU A 308 -30.54 -15.61 -9.32
CA LEU A 308 -29.51 -16.62 -9.26
C LEU A 308 -28.24 -16.05 -9.91
N MET A 309 -27.09 -16.23 -9.28
CA MET A 309 -25.79 -15.77 -9.79
C MET A 309 -24.76 -16.88 -9.64
N LEU A 310 -23.97 -17.06 -10.70
CA LEU A 310 -22.79 -17.91 -10.73
C LEU A 310 -21.60 -17.09 -11.20
N SER A 311 -20.53 -17.04 -10.43
CA SER A 311 -19.31 -16.34 -10.75
C SER A 311 -18.12 -17.30 -10.79
N VAL A 312 -17.28 -17.18 -11.79
CA VAL A 312 -16.02 -17.90 -11.93
C VAL A 312 -14.90 -16.85 -11.95
N ARG A 313 -14.01 -16.91 -10.97
CA ARG A 313 -12.82 -16.07 -10.89
C ARG A 313 -11.60 -16.86 -11.33
N ASN A 314 -10.63 -16.15 -11.90
CA ASN A 314 -9.43 -16.75 -12.50
C ASN A 314 -9.81 -17.87 -13.48
N LEU A 315 -10.56 -17.51 -14.55
CA LEU A 315 -11.06 -18.43 -15.57
C LEU A 315 -9.93 -19.22 -16.24
N LEU A 316 -8.75 -18.62 -16.39
CA LEU A 316 -7.55 -19.25 -16.95
C LEU A 316 -6.95 -20.33 -16.03
N ASN A 317 -7.30 -20.32 -14.74
CA ASN A 317 -6.77 -21.20 -13.71
C ASN A 317 -5.24 -21.12 -13.59
N ASP A 318 -4.70 -19.92 -13.75
CA ASP A 318 -3.28 -19.69 -13.50
C ASP A 318 -3.02 -19.86 -11.98
N ARG A 319 -2.21 -20.88 -11.63
CA ARG A 319 -1.86 -21.22 -10.24
C ARG A 319 -0.49 -20.70 -9.84
N ASP A 320 0.31 -20.31 -10.80
CA ASP A 320 1.69 -19.86 -10.60
C ASP A 320 1.77 -18.32 -10.57
N GLN A 321 0.63 -17.65 -10.75
CA GLN A 321 0.54 -16.20 -10.69
C GLN A 321 0.88 -15.70 -9.30
N LEU A 322 1.94 -14.91 -9.19
CA LEU A 322 2.32 -14.26 -7.95
C LEU A 322 1.37 -13.10 -7.64
N PHE A 323 0.80 -13.12 -6.44
CA PHE A 323 0.00 -12.01 -5.92
C PHE A 323 0.89 -10.93 -5.33
N SER A 324 1.83 -11.32 -4.47
CA SER A 324 2.80 -10.43 -3.83
C SER A 324 4.08 -11.17 -3.46
N GLY A 325 5.10 -10.42 -3.05
CA GLY A 325 6.34 -10.98 -2.54
C GLY A 325 7.08 -9.98 -1.66
N TYR A 326 7.91 -10.47 -0.76
CA TYR A 326 8.77 -9.63 0.05
C TYR A 326 10.14 -10.30 0.26
N GLU A 327 11.17 -9.47 0.29
CA GLU A 327 12.50 -9.89 0.66
C GLU A 327 12.54 -10.18 2.17
N SER A 328 13.08 -11.35 2.55
CA SER A 328 13.31 -11.64 3.98
C SER A 328 14.31 -10.64 4.56
N PRO A 329 14.08 -10.02 5.73
CA PRO A 329 15.09 -9.21 6.39
C PRO A 329 16.29 -10.03 6.87
N ARG A 330 16.13 -11.34 7.02
CA ARG A 330 17.17 -12.25 7.51
C ARG A 330 18.24 -12.49 6.46
N VAL A 331 19.50 -12.47 6.90
CA VAL A 331 20.70 -12.75 6.10
C VAL A 331 21.41 -13.94 6.72
N ARG A 332 21.52 -15.05 5.98
CA ARG A 332 22.15 -16.27 6.47
C ARG A 332 23.67 -16.08 6.59
N ARG A 333 24.21 -16.40 7.74
CA ARG A 333 25.65 -16.49 7.99
C ARG A 333 26.13 -17.93 7.74
N ILE A 334 27.05 -18.12 6.81
CA ILE A 334 27.60 -19.42 6.43
C ILE A 334 29.08 -19.41 6.79
N ARG A 335 29.50 -20.38 7.62
CA ARG A 335 30.92 -20.58 7.93
C ARG A 335 31.62 -21.25 6.75
N THR A 336 32.71 -20.67 6.29
CA THR A 336 33.66 -21.28 5.36
C THR A 336 34.92 -21.73 6.11
N ALA A 337 35.93 -22.29 5.44
CA ALA A 337 37.16 -22.74 6.11
C ALA A 337 37.86 -21.59 6.87
N ASP A 338 37.92 -20.41 6.30
CA ASP A 338 38.73 -19.30 6.81
C ASP A 338 37.89 -18.09 7.31
N THR A 339 36.61 -18.02 6.96
CA THR A 339 35.79 -16.83 7.24
C THR A 339 34.30 -17.15 7.28
N TYR A 340 33.47 -16.11 7.39
CA TYR A 340 32.01 -16.21 7.23
C TYR A 340 31.57 -15.49 5.97
N VAL A 341 30.65 -16.11 5.24
CA VAL A 341 29.99 -15.55 4.07
C VAL A 341 28.53 -15.29 4.41
N TYR A 342 28.01 -14.14 4.01
CA TYR A 342 26.62 -13.77 4.20
C TYR A 342 25.84 -13.94 2.88
N ARG A 343 24.65 -14.54 2.95
CA ARG A 343 23.75 -14.68 1.81
C ARG A 343 22.34 -14.29 2.20
N PRO A 344 21.63 -13.55 1.37
CA PRO A 344 20.21 -13.26 1.62
C PRO A 344 19.42 -14.58 1.63
N LEU A 345 18.39 -14.66 2.49
CA LEU A 345 17.39 -15.71 2.37
C LEU A 345 16.50 -15.46 1.14
N ASP A 346 15.96 -16.54 0.60
CA ASP A 346 15.09 -16.47 -0.56
C ASP A 346 13.88 -15.57 -0.31
N THR A 347 13.44 -14.91 -1.36
CA THR A 347 12.21 -14.12 -1.39
C THR A 347 11.01 -14.98 -1.01
N ARG A 348 10.08 -14.42 -0.26
CA ARG A 348 8.82 -15.06 0.10
C ARG A 348 7.72 -14.57 -0.84
N TYR A 349 7.00 -15.52 -1.41
CA TYR A 349 5.91 -15.23 -2.36
C TYR A 349 4.56 -15.63 -1.79
N LEU A 350 3.56 -14.85 -2.14
CA LEU A 350 2.16 -15.17 -1.98
C LEU A 350 1.55 -15.37 -3.37
N TYR A 351 0.92 -16.50 -3.58
CA TYR A 351 0.29 -16.84 -4.85
C TYR A 351 -1.17 -16.36 -4.89
N ALA A 352 -1.64 -16.02 -6.07
CA ALA A 352 -3.04 -15.74 -6.29
C ALA A 352 -3.88 -17.02 -6.11
N TYR A 353 -5.15 -16.84 -5.76
CA TYR A 353 -6.06 -17.98 -5.68
C TYR A 353 -6.26 -18.64 -7.05
N PRO A 354 -6.27 -19.99 -7.13
CA PRO A 354 -6.62 -20.69 -8.36
C PRO A 354 -8.07 -20.37 -8.76
N ARG A 355 -8.56 -20.99 -9.81
CA ARG A 355 -9.97 -20.82 -10.22
C ARG A 355 -10.92 -21.08 -9.06
N THR A 356 -11.78 -20.12 -8.78
CA THR A 356 -12.77 -20.19 -7.72
C THR A 356 -14.16 -20.00 -8.29
N PHE A 357 -15.14 -20.71 -7.70
CA PHE A 357 -16.54 -20.63 -8.06
C PHE A 357 -17.33 -20.04 -6.89
N TYR A 358 -18.23 -19.16 -7.21
CA TYR A 358 -19.15 -18.57 -6.24
C TYR A 358 -20.56 -18.62 -6.80
N ALA A 359 -21.50 -19.14 -6.03
CA ALA A 359 -22.91 -19.14 -6.37
C ALA A 359 -23.71 -18.41 -5.29
N SER A 360 -24.68 -17.61 -5.70
CA SER A 360 -25.59 -16.96 -4.77
C SER A 360 -27.03 -16.97 -5.25
N ILE A 361 -27.93 -17.01 -4.29
CA ILE A 361 -29.38 -16.92 -4.49
C ILE A 361 -29.84 -15.71 -3.66
N SER A 362 -30.48 -14.75 -4.31
CA SER A 362 -31.03 -13.56 -3.66
C SER A 362 -32.52 -13.48 -3.95
N TYR A 363 -33.31 -13.39 -2.89
CA TYR A 363 -34.76 -13.20 -2.99
C TYR A 363 -35.11 -11.85 -2.36
N LYS A 364 -35.82 -11.04 -3.13
CA LYS A 364 -36.30 -9.73 -2.68
C LYS A 364 -37.84 -9.74 -2.80
N PHE A 365 -38.51 -9.48 -1.70
CA PHE A 365 -39.96 -9.34 -1.56
C PHE A 365 -40.37 -7.90 -1.29
#